data_6d2cd8dae16a7e940bbb6b9a95ca07d0
#
_entry.id   6d2cd8dae16a7e940bbb6b9a95ca07d0
#
_cell.length_a   1.000
_cell.length_b   1.000
_cell.length_c   1.000
_cell.angle_alpha   90.00
_cell.angle_beta   90.00
_cell.angle_gamma   90.00
#
_symmetry.space_group_name_H-M   'P 1'
#
loop_
_entity.id
_entity.type
_entity.pdbx_description
1 polymer ?
#
loop_
_entity_poly.entity_id
_entity_poly.type
_entity_poly.pdbx_seq_one_letter_code
_entity_poly.pdbx_strand_id
1 'polypeptide(L)'
;MHSIGILAGGAACADLLAQALPPGLWERCHPACAGGLYDLLVVAPDWPVSRPVPPGLTCRALLLPGRLGPLAGDLEAGWVVSYGLTPRDSLTLSSLGQDGLCLALQREVVTLAGRSLEPQETPLRGFAGTEPELVLAWAGVMLLVGVPVEKLASYDT
;
A
#
# COMPACT_ATOMS: atom_id res chain seq x y z
N MET A 1 10.35 1.61 -15.18
CA MET A 1 9.67 0.40 -14.72
C MET A 1 10.04 0.13 -13.27
N HIS A 2 9.06 0.01 -12.39
CA HIS A 2 9.32 -0.10 -10.95
C HIS A 2 9.31 -1.55 -10.51
N SER A 3 10.27 -1.92 -9.65
CA SER A 3 10.27 -3.22 -8.97
C SER A 3 9.50 -3.11 -7.66
N ILE A 4 8.62 -4.05 -7.41
CA ILE A 4 7.75 -4.05 -6.24
C ILE A 4 7.98 -5.35 -5.46
N GLY A 5 8.41 -5.22 -4.22
CA GLY A 5 8.53 -6.34 -3.29
C GLY A 5 7.31 -6.39 -2.37
N ILE A 6 6.83 -7.60 -2.10
CA ILE A 6 5.67 -7.79 -1.22
C ILE A 6 6.05 -8.70 -0.06
N LEU A 7 5.74 -8.24 1.16
CA LEU A 7 5.81 -9.03 2.38
C LEU A 7 4.37 -9.33 2.81
N ALA A 8 3.93 -10.56 2.59
CA ALA A 8 2.60 -11.02 2.99
C ALA A 8 2.73 -12.18 3.99
N GLY A 9 1.77 -12.25 4.92
CA GLY A 9 1.75 -13.33 5.91
C GLY A 9 1.35 -14.66 5.32
N GLY A 10 0.55 -14.65 4.26
CA GLY A 10 0.11 -15.85 3.57
C GLY A 10 -0.30 -15.57 2.14
N ALA A 11 -0.57 -16.64 1.39
CA ALA A 11 -0.93 -16.53 -0.02
C ALA A 11 -2.28 -15.85 -0.24
N ALA A 12 -3.22 -16.00 0.69
CA ALA A 12 -4.56 -15.45 0.52
C ALA A 12 -4.58 -13.93 0.38
N CYS A 13 -3.85 -13.22 1.23
CA CYS A 13 -3.77 -11.77 1.19
C CYS A 13 -3.02 -11.30 -0.06
N ALA A 14 -1.91 -11.97 -0.39
CA ALA A 14 -1.14 -11.67 -1.59
C ALA A 14 -2.00 -11.86 -2.84
N ASP A 15 -2.80 -12.93 -2.90
CA ASP A 15 -3.67 -13.21 -4.05
C ASP A 15 -4.79 -12.18 -4.19
N LEU A 16 -5.38 -11.76 -3.07
CA LEU A 16 -6.43 -10.74 -3.10
C LEU A 16 -5.88 -9.40 -3.59
N LEU A 17 -4.69 -9.03 -3.15
CA LEU A 17 -4.03 -7.82 -3.63
C LEU A 17 -3.71 -7.93 -5.12
N ALA A 18 -3.23 -9.09 -5.55
CA ALA A 18 -2.92 -9.37 -6.95
C ALA A 18 -4.14 -9.19 -7.85
N GLN A 19 -5.28 -9.74 -7.42
CA GLN A 19 -6.51 -9.67 -8.20
C GLN A 19 -7.03 -8.24 -8.36
N ALA A 20 -6.74 -7.38 -7.39
CA ALA A 20 -7.17 -5.99 -7.41
C ALA A 20 -6.26 -5.08 -8.23
N LEU A 21 -5.01 -5.49 -8.48
CA LEU A 21 -4.05 -4.70 -9.25
C LEU A 21 -4.19 -4.98 -10.75
N PRO A 22 -3.90 -3.99 -11.61
CA PRO A 22 -3.86 -4.22 -13.05
C PRO A 22 -2.85 -5.31 -13.43
N PRO A 23 -3.13 -6.16 -14.43
CA PRO A 23 -2.24 -7.27 -14.79
C PRO A 23 -0.79 -6.85 -15.06
N GLY A 24 -0.57 -5.74 -15.76
CA GLY A 24 0.79 -5.26 -16.04
C GLY A 24 1.53 -4.80 -14.80
N LEU A 25 0.82 -4.37 -13.77
CA LEU A 25 1.43 -3.97 -12.51
C LEU A 25 1.75 -5.19 -11.66
N TRP A 26 0.85 -6.16 -11.61
CA TRP A 26 1.08 -7.38 -10.83
C TRP A 26 2.32 -8.14 -11.29
N GLU A 27 2.60 -8.16 -12.59
CA GLU A 27 3.77 -8.85 -13.15
C GLU A 27 5.09 -8.29 -12.61
N ARG A 28 5.08 -7.07 -12.05
CA ARG A 28 6.26 -6.44 -11.46
C ARG A 28 6.38 -6.70 -9.96
N CYS A 29 5.40 -7.39 -9.38
CA CYS A 29 5.36 -7.67 -7.96
C CYS A 29 6.00 -9.03 -7.69
N HIS A 30 6.91 -9.08 -6.72
CA HIS A 30 7.62 -10.30 -6.34
C HIS A 30 7.65 -10.42 -4.82
N PRO A 31 7.65 -11.65 -4.27
CA PRO A 31 7.89 -11.81 -2.83
C PRO A 31 9.23 -11.17 -2.47
N ALA A 32 9.22 -10.36 -1.41
CA ALA A 32 10.45 -9.70 -0.97
C ALA A 32 11.40 -10.71 -0.32
N CYS A 33 12.66 -10.66 -0.71
CA CYS A 33 13.71 -11.59 -0.28
C CYS A 33 14.83 -10.86 0.44
N ALA A 34 15.57 -11.60 1.29
CA ALA A 34 16.75 -11.07 1.98
C ALA A 34 17.72 -10.43 0.98
N GLY A 35 18.22 -9.25 1.33
CA GLY A 35 19.13 -8.49 0.45
C GLY A 35 18.48 -7.84 -0.76
N GLY A 36 17.14 -7.94 -0.88
CA GLY A 36 16.41 -7.39 -2.01
C GLY A 36 16.44 -5.87 -2.06
N LEU A 37 16.45 -5.34 -3.29
CA LEU A 37 16.41 -3.91 -3.57
C LEU A 37 15.17 -3.62 -4.42
N TYR A 38 14.28 -2.79 -3.88
CA TYR A 38 12.99 -2.51 -4.52
C TYR A 38 12.73 -1.03 -4.65
N ASP A 39 12.01 -0.63 -5.69
CA ASP A 39 11.50 0.74 -5.77
C ASP A 39 10.38 0.93 -4.74
N LEU A 40 9.49 -0.04 -4.63
CA LEU A 40 8.40 -0.05 -3.64
C LEU A 40 8.42 -1.36 -2.89
N LEU A 41 8.40 -1.29 -1.56
CA LEU A 41 8.21 -2.45 -0.69
C LEU A 41 6.86 -2.30 -0.01
N VAL A 42 6.00 -3.30 -0.20
CA VAL A 42 4.65 -3.32 0.38
C VAL A 42 4.61 -4.37 1.47
N VAL A 43 4.23 -3.95 2.68
CA VAL A 43 3.91 -4.88 3.76
C VAL A 43 2.39 -5.04 3.78
N ALA A 44 1.93 -6.26 3.49
CA ALA A 44 0.50 -6.57 3.46
C ALA A 44 -0.11 -6.56 4.87
N PRO A 45 -1.43 -6.38 4.99
CA PRO A 45 -2.09 -6.30 6.31
C PRO A 45 -1.94 -7.54 7.17
N ASP A 46 -1.70 -8.70 6.55
CA ASP A 46 -1.59 -9.97 7.26
C ASP A 46 -0.17 -10.32 7.72
N TRP A 47 0.81 -9.44 7.49
CA TRP A 47 2.17 -9.70 8.00
C TRP A 47 2.15 -9.72 9.52
N PRO A 48 2.60 -10.81 10.16
CA PRO A 48 2.57 -10.91 11.62
C PRO A 48 3.54 -9.91 12.28
N VAL A 49 3.06 -9.23 13.33
CA VAL A 49 3.87 -8.24 14.04
C VAL A 49 5.13 -8.85 14.66
N SER A 50 5.07 -10.13 15.02
CA SER A 50 6.19 -10.86 15.64
C SER A 50 7.18 -11.44 14.65
N ARG A 51 6.83 -11.45 13.35
CA ARG A 51 7.72 -12.02 12.32
C ARG A 51 8.73 -10.97 11.88
N PRO A 52 10.03 -11.26 11.99
CA PRO A 52 11.04 -10.33 11.48
C PRO A 52 10.98 -10.23 9.96
N VAL A 53 11.31 -9.07 9.43
CA VAL A 53 11.45 -8.90 7.98
C VAL A 53 12.74 -9.59 7.52
N PRO A 54 12.81 -10.05 6.25
CA PRO A 54 14.06 -10.57 5.72
C PRO A 54 15.19 -9.54 5.85
N PRO A 55 16.41 -9.94 6.22
CA PRO A 55 17.50 -9.00 6.44
C PRO A 55 17.98 -8.33 5.16
N GLY A 56 18.49 -7.11 5.28
CA GLY A 56 19.13 -6.40 4.18
C GLY A 56 18.19 -5.85 3.13
N LEU A 57 16.90 -5.70 3.45
CA LEU A 57 15.94 -5.10 2.52
C LEU A 57 16.17 -3.60 2.38
N THR A 58 16.17 -3.13 1.15
CA THR A 58 16.28 -1.72 0.81
C THR A 58 15.17 -1.35 -0.18
N CYS A 59 14.54 -0.19 0.03
CA CYS A 59 13.53 0.31 -0.87
C CYS A 59 13.56 1.84 -0.93
N ARG A 60 13.02 2.40 -2.01
CA ARG A 60 12.83 3.84 -2.12
C ARG A 60 11.63 4.25 -1.26
N ALA A 61 10.48 3.62 -1.50
CA ALA A 61 9.26 3.85 -0.72
C ALA A 61 8.85 2.58 0.00
N LEU A 62 8.44 2.72 1.25
CA LEU A 62 7.89 1.64 2.07
C LEU A 62 6.42 1.95 2.34
N LEU A 63 5.55 1.03 1.96
CA LEU A 63 4.11 1.09 2.26
C LEU A 63 3.78 0.00 3.27
N LEU A 64 3.31 0.37 4.46
CA LEU A 64 3.04 -0.61 5.50
C LEU A 64 1.86 -0.18 6.38
N PRO A 65 1.19 -1.15 7.04
CA PRO A 65 0.19 -0.80 8.07
C PRO A 65 0.83 0.02 9.18
N GLY A 66 0.15 1.08 9.63
CA GLY A 66 0.69 1.95 10.68
C GLY A 66 1.00 1.21 11.97
N ARG A 67 0.21 0.18 12.31
CA ARG A 67 0.46 -0.66 13.49
C ARG A 67 1.75 -1.47 13.40
N LEU A 68 2.30 -1.63 12.20
CA LEU A 68 3.57 -2.30 11.95
C LEU A 68 4.72 -1.32 11.73
N GLY A 69 4.52 -0.05 12.08
CA GLY A 69 5.53 1.00 11.93
C GLY A 69 6.92 0.63 12.44
N PRO A 70 7.07 -0.07 13.59
CA PRO A 70 8.38 -0.47 14.08
C PRO A 70 9.20 -1.32 13.10
N LEU A 71 8.58 -2.03 12.16
CA LEU A 71 9.30 -2.79 11.14
C LEU A 71 10.17 -1.90 10.25
N ALA A 72 9.81 -0.63 10.10
CA ALA A 72 10.57 0.31 9.27
C ALA A 72 12.01 0.49 9.77
N GLY A 73 12.26 0.29 11.07
CA GLY A 73 13.60 0.36 11.64
C GLY A 73 14.51 -0.81 11.27
N ASP A 74 13.94 -1.89 10.73
CA ASP A 74 14.68 -3.10 10.39
C ASP A 74 15.08 -3.17 8.92
N LEU A 75 14.81 -2.11 8.16
CA LEU A 75 15.15 -2.04 6.75
C LEU A 75 15.51 -0.59 6.36
N GLU A 76 16.10 -0.44 5.19
CA GLU A 76 16.44 0.89 4.68
C GLU A 76 15.38 1.36 3.68
N ALA A 77 14.66 2.42 4.06
CA ALA A 77 13.64 3.04 3.22
C ALA A 77 13.94 4.52 3.01
N GLY A 78 13.77 4.98 1.77
CA GLY A 78 13.91 6.40 1.46
C GLY A 78 12.81 7.22 2.12
N TRP A 79 11.57 6.75 2.03
CA TRP A 79 10.44 7.35 2.77
C TRP A 79 9.40 6.29 3.06
N VAL A 80 8.52 6.61 4.01
CA VAL A 80 7.51 5.67 4.52
C VAL A 80 6.12 6.26 4.32
N VAL A 81 5.21 5.43 3.80
CA VAL A 81 3.78 5.73 3.69
C VAL A 81 3.04 4.70 4.52
N SER A 82 2.37 5.14 5.58
CA SER A 82 1.58 4.24 6.43
C SER A 82 0.12 4.23 6.01
N TYR A 83 -0.53 3.09 6.17
CA TYR A 83 -1.96 2.98 5.96
C TYR A 83 -2.62 2.29 7.16
N GLY A 84 -3.87 2.64 7.40
CA GLY A 84 -4.63 2.09 8.51
C GLY A 84 -5.83 2.97 8.84
N LEU A 85 -6.48 2.68 9.97
CA LEU A 85 -7.72 3.35 10.36
C LEU A 85 -7.51 4.35 11.50
N THR A 86 -6.32 4.95 11.60
CA THR A 86 -6.02 5.94 12.63
C THR A 86 -5.67 7.29 12.02
N PRO A 87 -5.82 8.39 12.82
CA PRO A 87 -5.40 9.73 12.34
C PRO A 87 -3.90 9.86 12.08
N ARG A 88 -3.10 8.90 12.50
CA ARG A 88 -1.63 8.93 12.30
C ARG A 88 -1.22 8.36 10.96
N ASP A 89 -2.09 7.61 10.31
CA ASP A 89 -1.77 6.97 9.04
C ASP A 89 -1.82 7.97 7.89
N SER A 90 -0.90 7.82 6.95
CA SER A 90 -0.87 8.65 5.74
C SER A 90 -2.10 8.43 4.88
N LEU A 91 -2.53 7.16 4.78
CA LEU A 91 -3.73 6.76 4.05
C LEU A 91 -4.71 6.13 5.02
N THR A 92 -5.96 6.58 4.97
CA THR A 92 -7.04 6.01 5.78
C THR A 92 -8.35 6.03 5.01
N LEU A 93 -9.38 5.41 5.59
CA LEU A 93 -10.74 5.50 5.07
C LEU A 93 -11.50 6.46 5.97
N SER A 94 -12.01 7.56 5.42
CA SER A 94 -12.72 8.58 6.18
C SER A 94 -14.21 8.28 6.33
N SER A 95 -14.73 7.33 5.55
CA SER A 95 -16.13 6.90 5.62
C SER A 95 -16.21 5.41 5.33
N LEU A 96 -16.91 4.68 6.19
CA LEU A 96 -17.17 3.23 6.05
C LEU A 96 -18.69 3.00 6.01
N GLY A 97 -19.39 3.75 5.17
CA GLY A 97 -20.84 3.69 5.08
C GLY A 97 -21.35 2.67 4.05
N GLN A 98 -22.68 2.56 3.96
CA GLN A 98 -23.34 1.70 2.98
C GLN A 98 -23.13 2.17 1.55
N ASP A 99 -22.84 3.45 1.37
CA ASP A 99 -22.66 4.05 0.04
C ASP A 99 -21.25 3.92 -0.51
N GLY A 100 -20.39 3.16 0.19
CA GLY A 100 -19.02 2.92 -0.26
C GLY A 100 -17.98 3.45 0.72
N LEU A 101 -16.75 3.48 0.23
CA LEU A 101 -15.59 3.90 0.99
C LEU A 101 -15.07 5.22 0.48
N CYS A 102 -14.49 6.03 1.36
CA CYS A 102 -13.81 7.26 0.98
C CYS A 102 -12.35 7.16 1.42
N LEU A 103 -11.45 7.19 0.46
CA LEU A 103 -10.00 7.20 0.71
C LEU A 103 -9.60 8.61 1.13
N ALA A 104 -8.87 8.73 2.22
CA ALA A 104 -8.33 10.00 2.69
C ALA A 104 -6.80 9.94 2.74
N LEU A 105 -6.15 10.87 2.06
CA LEU A 105 -4.75 11.16 2.24
C LEU A 105 -4.66 12.20 3.36
N GLN A 106 -4.15 11.80 4.51
CA GLN A 106 -4.06 12.69 5.68
C GLN A 106 -2.77 13.50 5.71
N ARG A 107 -1.82 13.13 4.87
CA ARG A 107 -0.52 13.78 4.73
C ARG A 107 -0.12 13.80 3.28
N GLU A 108 0.88 14.61 2.98
CA GLU A 108 1.52 14.59 1.67
C GLU A 108 2.10 13.20 1.40
N VAL A 109 1.84 12.67 0.22
CA VAL A 109 2.37 11.39 -0.24
C VAL A 109 3.22 11.65 -1.48
N VAL A 110 4.47 11.21 -1.46
CA VAL A 110 5.38 11.35 -2.60
C VAL A 110 5.39 10.05 -3.39
N THR A 111 5.09 10.13 -4.68
CA THR A 111 5.08 8.96 -5.56
C THR A 111 6.49 8.53 -5.96
N LEU A 112 6.63 7.35 -6.55
CA LEU A 112 7.93 6.86 -7.03
C LEU A 112 8.54 7.77 -8.10
N ALA A 113 7.71 8.50 -8.85
CA ALA A 113 8.18 9.48 -9.83
C ALA A 113 8.56 10.83 -9.20
N GLY A 114 8.44 10.96 -7.87
CA GLY A 114 8.77 12.19 -7.17
C GLY A 114 7.64 13.22 -7.13
N ARG A 115 6.44 12.84 -7.55
CA ARG A 115 5.29 13.73 -7.54
C ARG A 115 4.68 13.81 -6.15
N SER A 116 4.40 14.99 -5.68
CA SER A 116 3.75 15.21 -4.39
C SER A 116 2.22 15.20 -4.54
N LEU A 117 1.57 14.40 -3.71
CA LEU A 117 0.11 14.36 -3.60
C LEU A 117 -0.29 15.02 -2.30
N GLU A 118 -1.07 16.09 -2.38
CA GLU A 118 -1.53 16.82 -1.22
C GLU A 118 -2.65 16.06 -0.49
N PRO A 119 -2.87 16.35 0.81
CA PRO A 119 -3.98 15.78 1.55
C PRO A 119 -5.31 16.05 0.84
N GLN A 120 -6.10 14.99 0.67
CA GLN A 120 -7.36 15.04 -0.06
C GLN A 120 -8.20 13.80 0.22
N GLU A 121 -9.46 13.84 -0.18
CA GLU A 121 -10.35 12.68 -0.10
C GLU A 121 -10.87 12.33 -1.48
N THR A 122 -11.06 11.03 -1.73
CA THR A 122 -11.65 10.54 -2.97
C THR A 122 -12.55 9.35 -2.70
N PRO A 123 -13.73 9.29 -3.29
CA PRO A 123 -14.60 8.13 -3.15
C PRO A 123 -14.03 6.92 -3.90
N LEU A 124 -14.25 5.74 -3.32
CA LEU A 124 -13.89 4.46 -3.95
C LEU A 124 -15.16 3.66 -4.18
N ARG A 125 -15.21 2.91 -5.29
CA ARG A 125 -16.33 2.05 -5.62
C ARG A 125 -15.85 0.62 -5.76
N GLY A 126 -16.77 -0.34 -5.58
CA GLY A 126 -16.49 -1.73 -5.87
C GLY A 126 -15.79 -2.53 -4.76
N PHE A 127 -15.63 -1.94 -3.58
CA PHE A 127 -14.93 -2.59 -2.47
C PHE A 127 -15.85 -3.01 -1.31
N ALA A 128 -17.15 -3.10 -1.57
CA ALA A 128 -18.09 -3.56 -0.54
C ALA A 128 -17.72 -4.96 -0.08
N GLY A 129 -17.62 -5.16 1.24
CA GLY A 129 -17.24 -6.44 1.83
C GLY A 129 -15.75 -6.77 1.78
N THR A 130 -14.92 -5.90 1.23
CA THR A 130 -13.47 -6.09 1.24
C THR A 130 -12.87 -5.54 2.53
N GLU A 131 -11.88 -6.22 3.07
CA GLU A 131 -11.15 -5.78 4.26
C GLU A 131 -10.59 -4.37 4.06
N PRO A 132 -10.88 -3.41 4.98
CA PRO A 132 -10.44 -2.02 4.82
C PRO A 132 -8.94 -1.85 4.63
N GLU A 133 -8.12 -2.57 5.39
CA GLU A 133 -6.66 -2.45 5.26
C GLU A 133 -6.18 -2.97 3.90
N LEU A 134 -6.84 -3.97 3.33
CA LEU A 134 -6.49 -4.47 2.00
C LEU A 134 -6.81 -3.44 0.91
N VAL A 135 -7.94 -2.75 1.04
CA VAL A 135 -8.30 -1.63 0.15
C VAL A 135 -7.24 -0.55 0.22
N LEU A 136 -6.79 -0.20 1.43
CA LEU A 136 -5.77 0.82 1.63
C LEU A 136 -4.42 0.40 1.04
N ALA A 137 -4.03 -0.87 1.21
CA ALA A 137 -2.79 -1.37 0.60
C ALA A 137 -2.86 -1.26 -0.93
N TRP A 138 -3.97 -1.66 -1.53
CA TRP A 138 -4.21 -1.52 -2.96
C TRP A 138 -4.10 -0.06 -3.40
N ALA A 139 -4.81 0.84 -2.73
CA ALA A 139 -4.80 2.26 -3.06
C ALA A 139 -3.40 2.85 -2.95
N GLY A 140 -2.66 2.47 -1.91
CA GLY A 140 -1.29 2.92 -1.71
C GLY A 140 -0.36 2.50 -2.84
N VAL A 141 -0.45 1.25 -3.29
CA VAL A 141 0.33 0.78 -4.43
C VAL A 141 -0.02 1.58 -5.68
N MET A 142 -1.31 1.73 -5.96
CA MET A 142 -1.78 2.46 -7.16
C MET A 142 -1.26 3.89 -7.18
N LEU A 143 -1.38 4.61 -6.06
CA LEU A 143 -0.92 5.99 -5.98
C LEU A 143 0.60 6.10 -6.11
N LEU A 144 1.35 5.24 -5.44
CA LEU A 144 2.81 5.29 -5.46
C LEU A 144 3.39 4.97 -6.83
N VAL A 145 2.76 4.11 -7.61
CA VAL A 145 3.22 3.82 -8.97
C VAL A 145 2.76 4.87 -9.99
N GLY A 146 1.96 5.84 -9.57
CA GLY A 146 1.62 6.98 -10.40
C GLY A 146 0.22 7.02 -10.97
N VAL A 147 -0.69 6.16 -10.52
CA VAL A 147 -2.09 6.25 -10.94
C VAL A 147 -2.70 7.53 -10.33
N PRO A 148 -3.30 8.40 -11.13
CA PRO A 148 -3.92 9.62 -10.60
C PRO A 148 -5.01 9.32 -9.57
N VAL A 149 -5.10 10.14 -8.52
CA VAL A 149 -6.08 9.94 -7.45
C VAL A 149 -7.50 9.88 -8.00
N GLU A 150 -7.83 10.76 -8.94
CA GLU A 150 -9.17 10.84 -9.53
C GLU A 150 -9.55 9.57 -10.30
N LYS A 151 -8.59 8.79 -10.75
CA LYS A 151 -8.87 7.53 -11.45
C LYS A 151 -9.21 6.39 -10.50
N LEU A 152 -8.84 6.49 -9.24
CA LEU A 152 -9.19 5.46 -8.26
C LEU A 152 -10.71 5.38 -8.06
N ALA A 153 -11.41 6.50 -8.15
CA ALA A 153 -12.86 6.56 -8.00
C ALA A 153 -13.61 5.77 -9.07
N SER A 154 -13.02 5.66 -10.27
CA SER A 154 -13.63 4.97 -11.41
C SER A 154 -13.02 3.59 -11.69
N TYR A 155 -12.10 3.15 -10.83
CA TYR A 155 -11.44 1.86 -11.00
C TYR A 155 -12.40 0.73 -10.64
N ASP A 156 -12.66 -0.13 -11.61
CA ASP A 156 -13.58 -1.25 -11.44
C ASP A 156 -12.77 -2.53 -11.18
N THR A 157 -12.98 -3.11 -10.02
CA THR A 157 -12.27 -4.34 -9.62
C THR A 157 -13.15 -5.57 -9.72
#